data_61f151386c31435bd81c8c47329d2f10
#
_entry.id   61f151386c31435bd81c8c47329d2f10
#
_cell.length_a   1.000
_cell.length_b   1.000
_cell.length_c   1.000
_cell.angle_alpha   90.00
_cell.angle_beta   90.00
_cell.angle_gamma   90.00
#
_symmetry.space_group_name_H-M   'P 1'
#
loop_
_entity.id
_entity.type
_entity.pdbx_description
1 polymer ?
#
loop_
_entity_poly.entity_id
_entity_poly.type
_entity_poly.pdbx_seq_one_letter_code
_entity_poly.pdbx_strand_id
1 'polypeptide(L)'
;MKRTIAAGLSAALLCGMVVPAFAADTKTATNTTGTTQTQPTAPVKLTFDKLEETVRQNNVTIKANNNTVLSAEKTDVSDQYIESYFQLSEQISSYQKQIKELQKTLKKLGTDKANAGLRKTLESQISILQRNLAAAEASYRNLDDDEDDAEEDQEKTVDHTRRQMQNAADEICLSAENTYISLRGMKYTLNQTNRSIQQLDRNIATVQKQVKLGMTGVNTLKSLQAQRESAVASKASLTTQVEALTNTLAIQCGYTTGTQIETSDL
;
A
#
# COMPACT_ATOMS: atom_id res chain seq x y z
N MET A 1 17.26 -5.49 36.94
CA MET A 1 16.83 -4.21 36.33
C MET A 1 16.55 -4.53 34.88
N LYS A 2 15.29 -4.77 34.55
CA LYS A 2 14.85 -5.06 33.16
C LYS A 2 14.89 -3.75 32.39
N ARG A 3 15.84 -3.58 31.46
CA ARG A 3 15.82 -2.55 30.45
C ARG A 3 15.11 -3.15 29.21
N THR A 4 13.84 -2.89 29.12
CA THR A 4 13.07 -3.06 27.90
C THR A 4 13.62 -2.11 26.85
N ILE A 5 14.38 -2.61 25.89
CA ILE A 5 14.69 -1.91 24.66
C ILE A 5 13.43 -2.08 23.79
N ALA A 6 12.50 -1.15 23.93
CA ALA A 6 11.41 -1.03 22.98
C ALA A 6 12.00 -0.43 21.70
N ALA A 7 12.39 -1.27 20.76
CA ALA A 7 12.62 -0.86 19.38
C ALA A 7 11.25 -0.46 18.80
N GLY A 8 10.92 0.84 18.92
CA GLY A 8 9.72 1.41 18.33
C GLY A 8 9.82 1.41 16.82
N LEU A 9 9.35 0.35 16.16
CA LEU A 9 8.95 0.41 14.76
C LEU A 9 7.65 1.23 14.72
N SER A 10 7.78 2.55 14.63
CA SER A 10 6.67 3.42 14.24
C SER A 10 6.39 3.20 12.76
N ALA A 11 5.62 2.17 12.45
CA ALA A 11 4.93 2.07 11.18
C ALA A 11 3.95 3.25 11.12
N ALA A 12 4.36 4.34 10.48
CA ALA A 12 3.49 5.45 10.15
C ALA A 12 2.43 4.94 9.16
N LEU A 13 1.34 4.43 9.70
CA LEU A 13 0.13 4.11 8.95
C LEU A 13 -0.50 5.43 8.52
N LEU A 14 -0.01 6.01 7.44
CA LEU A 14 -0.69 7.06 6.70
C LEU A 14 -1.84 6.42 5.90
N CYS A 15 -2.93 6.06 6.59
CA CYS A 15 -4.24 5.94 5.97
C CYS A 15 -4.68 7.34 5.53
N GLY A 16 -4.10 7.81 4.44
CA GLY A 16 -4.58 8.98 3.73
C GLY A 16 -5.88 8.63 3.01
N MET A 17 -7.02 8.82 3.66
CA MET A 17 -8.28 9.01 2.95
C MET A 17 -8.10 10.23 2.05
N VAL A 18 -7.84 9.99 0.78
CA VAL A 18 -7.85 11.03 -0.24
C VAL A 18 -9.32 11.37 -0.51
N VAL A 19 -9.84 12.31 0.26
CA VAL A 19 -11.02 13.07 -0.15
C VAL A 19 -10.54 13.97 -1.30
N PRO A 20 -11.13 13.95 -2.49
CA PRO A 20 -10.77 14.89 -3.54
C PRO A 20 -11.23 16.28 -3.14
N ALA A 21 -10.35 17.07 -2.54
CA ALA A 21 -10.53 18.49 -2.42
C ALA A 21 -10.18 19.14 -3.76
N PHE A 22 -11.17 19.68 -4.44
CA PHE A 22 -10.95 20.64 -5.51
C PHE A 22 -10.33 21.90 -4.90
N ALA A 23 -9.05 22.12 -5.13
CA ALA A 23 -8.41 23.40 -4.90
C ALA A 23 -7.31 23.61 -5.93
N ALA A 24 -7.34 24.82 -6.46
CA ALA A 24 -6.50 25.39 -7.48
C ALA A 24 -4.98 25.38 -7.14
N ASP A 25 -4.23 25.40 -8.23
CA ASP A 25 -2.82 25.76 -8.40
C ASP A 25 -2.00 26.14 -7.16
N THR A 26 -1.01 25.29 -6.85
CA THR A 26 0.29 25.79 -6.38
C THR A 26 1.39 24.80 -6.81
N LYS A 27 2.30 25.30 -7.64
CA LYS A 27 3.55 24.61 -8.01
C LYS A 27 4.39 24.41 -6.75
N THR A 28 4.57 23.18 -6.33
CA THR A 28 5.68 22.78 -5.45
C THR A 28 6.22 21.44 -5.96
N ALA A 29 7.43 21.52 -6.51
CA ALA A 29 8.18 20.36 -6.94
C ALA A 29 8.57 19.53 -5.71
N THR A 30 8.00 18.34 -5.59
CA THR A 30 8.51 17.32 -4.68
C THR A 30 8.92 16.12 -5.52
N ASN A 31 10.21 15.81 -5.52
CA ASN A 31 10.79 14.62 -6.12
C ASN A 31 10.16 13.39 -5.47
N THR A 32 9.21 12.76 -6.17
CA THR A 32 8.71 11.45 -5.86
C THR A 32 9.16 10.51 -6.97
N THR A 33 9.88 9.49 -6.61
CA THR A 33 10.42 8.42 -7.45
C THR A 33 9.35 7.95 -8.44
N GLY A 34 9.56 8.22 -9.74
CA GLY A 34 8.53 8.18 -10.75
C GLY A 34 8.01 6.77 -11.05
N THR A 35 6.79 6.53 -10.64
CA THR A 35 5.94 5.57 -11.33
C THR A 35 5.30 6.32 -12.51
N THR A 36 5.86 6.15 -13.71
CA THR A 36 5.41 6.86 -14.92
C THR A 36 4.00 6.37 -15.28
N GLN A 37 3.00 7.21 -15.07
CA GLN A 37 1.67 6.98 -15.64
C GLN A 37 1.77 7.06 -17.15
N THR A 38 1.29 6.03 -17.84
CA THR A 38 1.35 5.93 -19.30
C THR A 38 0.15 6.63 -19.91
N GLN A 39 0.37 7.62 -20.77
CA GLN A 39 -0.71 8.21 -21.58
C GLN A 39 -0.86 7.40 -22.87
N PRO A 40 -1.96 6.65 -23.07
CA PRO A 40 -2.21 5.96 -24.32
C PRO A 40 -2.49 6.98 -25.42
N THR A 41 -1.92 6.76 -26.61
CA THR A 41 -2.16 7.59 -27.81
C THR A 41 -3.48 7.27 -28.51
N ALA A 42 -4.15 6.18 -28.13
CA ALA A 42 -5.45 5.74 -28.67
C ALA A 42 -6.47 5.56 -27.53
N PRO A 43 -7.78 5.65 -27.79
CA PRO A 43 -8.81 5.35 -26.80
C PRO A 43 -8.63 3.97 -26.20
N VAL A 44 -8.67 3.88 -24.88
CA VAL A 44 -8.57 2.62 -24.16
C VAL A 44 -9.95 1.97 -24.12
N LYS A 45 -10.06 0.78 -24.73
CA LYS A 45 -11.30 -0.02 -24.63
C LYS A 45 -11.27 -0.82 -23.32
N LEU A 46 -12.21 -0.50 -22.45
CA LEU A 46 -12.32 -1.13 -21.14
C LEU A 46 -13.65 -1.90 -21.06
N THR A 47 -13.56 -3.20 -20.77
CA THR A 47 -14.72 -4.05 -20.50
C THR A 47 -14.84 -4.26 -18.99
N PHE A 48 -16.06 -4.51 -18.52
CA PHE A 48 -16.29 -4.74 -17.09
C PHE A 48 -15.49 -5.95 -16.58
N ASP A 49 -15.48 -7.04 -17.35
CA ASP A 49 -14.78 -8.29 -16.98
C ASP A 49 -13.25 -8.14 -16.82
N LYS A 50 -12.65 -7.16 -17.52
CA LYS A 50 -11.21 -6.90 -17.45
C LYS A 50 -10.85 -5.73 -16.54
N LEU A 51 -11.85 -5.10 -15.94
CA LEU A 51 -11.63 -3.89 -15.15
C LEU A 51 -10.77 -4.17 -13.91
N GLU A 52 -11.13 -5.17 -13.14
CA GLU A 52 -10.41 -5.56 -11.94
C GLU A 52 -8.95 -5.90 -12.25
N GLU A 53 -8.71 -6.73 -13.26
CA GLU A 53 -7.35 -7.09 -13.70
C GLU A 53 -6.55 -5.84 -14.10
N THR A 54 -7.16 -4.94 -14.88
CA THR A 54 -6.51 -3.70 -15.31
C THR A 54 -6.14 -2.81 -14.13
N VAL A 55 -7.04 -2.68 -13.15
CA VAL A 55 -6.81 -1.89 -11.94
C VAL A 55 -5.69 -2.51 -11.10
N ARG A 56 -5.73 -3.81 -10.83
CA ARG A 56 -4.70 -4.50 -10.04
C ARG A 56 -3.32 -4.40 -10.67
N GLN A 57 -3.23 -4.50 -12.00
CA GLN A 57 -1.96 -4.45 -12.71
C GLN A 57 -1.39 -3.04 -12.86
N ASN A 58 -2.23 -2.01 -12.97
CA ASN A 58 -1.77 -0.69 -13.39
C ASN A 58 -1.93 0.40 -12.33
N ASN A 59 -2.81 0.23 -11.33
CA ASN A 59 -3.04 1.24 -10.31
C ASN A 59 -1.77 1.51 -9.50
N VAL A 60 -1.40 2.78 -9.40
CA VAL A 60 -0.16 3.24 -8.75
C VAL A 60 -0.15 2.92 -7.26
N THR A 61 -1.29 3.06 -6.60
CA THR A 61 -1.43 2.78 -5.16
C THR A 61 -1.27 1.28 -4.87
N ILE A 62 -1.88 0.41 -5.69
CA ILE A 62 -1.73 -1.04 -5.55
C ILE A 62 -0.28 -1.47 -5.77
N LYS A 63 0.40 -0.89 -6.78
CA LYS A 63 1.84 -1.14 -7.00
C LYS A 63 2.69 -0.69 -5.83
N ALA A 64 2.41 0.48 -5.25
CA ALA A 64 3.11 0.97 -4.08
C ALA A 64 2.88 0.06 -2.85
N ASN A 65 1.65 -0.38 -2.64
CA ASN A 65 1.29 -1.33 -1.58
C ASN A 65 2.04 -2.66 -1.73
N ASN A 66 2.10 -3.22 -2.94
CA ASN A 66 2.85 -4.44 -3.21
C ASN A 66 4.35 -4.26 -2.92
N ASN A 67 4.94 -3.12 -3.26
CA ASN A 67 6.33 -2.82 -2.93
C ASN A 67 6.55 -2.72 -1.41
N THR A 68 5.57 -2.24 -0.65
CA THR A 68 5.63 -2.19 0.82
C THR A 68 5.69 -3.61 1.41
N VAL A 69 4.85 -4.52 0.91
CA VAL A 69 4.89 -5.94 1.31
C VAL A 69 6.24 -6.56 0.96
N LEU A 70 6.72 -6.37 -0.27
CA LEU A 70 8.02 -6.89 -0.71
C LEU A 70 9.20 -6.33 0.11
N SER A 71 9.09 -5.10 0.60
CA SER A 71 10.10 -4.50 1.48
C SER A 71 10.05 -5.11 2.87
N ALA A 72 8.86 -5.36 3.40
CA ALA A 72 8.69 -6.03 4.69
C ALA A 72 9.20 -7.48 4.66
N GLU A 73 8.97 -8.21 3.56
CA GLU A 73 9.47 -9.58 3.34
C GLU A 73 11.01 -9.67 3.25
N LYS A 74 11.67 -8.59 2.84
CA LYS A 74 13.14 -8.53 2.73
C LYS A 74 13.84 -8.10 4.01
N THR A 75 13.08 -7.67 5.02
CA THR A 75 13.67 -7.30 6.30
C THR A 75 14.10 -8.57 7.01
N ASP A 76 15.41 -8.69 7.25
CA ASP A 76 16.00 -9.77 8.01
C ASP A 76 16.22 -9.29 9.43
N VAL A 77 15.55 -9.89 10.40
CA VAL A 77 15.66 -9.53 11.81
C VAL A 77 16.88 -10.18 12.47
N SER A 78 17.41 -11.26 11.90
CA SER A 78 18.58 -11.97 12.44
C SER A 78 19.84 -11.14 12.36
N ASP A 79 19.96 -10.23 11.40
CA ASP A 79 21.11 -9.31 11.27
C ASP A 79 21.41 -8.52 12.55
N GLN A 80 20.37 -8.18 13.33
CA GLN A 80 20.55 -7.44 14.60
C GLN A 80 21.18 -8.28 15.71
N TYR A 81 21.17 -9.61 15.59
CA TYR A 81 21.71 -10.54 16.61
C TYR A 81 23.15 -10.97 16.31
N ILE A 82 23.63 -10.81 15.07
CA ILE A 82 24.96 -11.28 14.63
C ILE A 82 26.09 -10.82 15.55
N GLU A 83 26.15 -9.54 15.88
CA GLU A 83 27.20 -8.97 16.73
C GLU A 83 27.16 -9.56 18.14
N SER A 84 25.97 -9.76 18.71
CA SER A 84 25.77 -10.35 20.02
C SER A 84 26.20 -11.81 20.07
N TYR A 85 25.89 -12.59 19.03
CA TYR A 85 26.37 -13.96 18.88
C TYR A 85 27.88 -14.03 18.81
N PHE A 86 28.49 -13.15 18.02
CA PHE A 86 29.93 -13.10 17.89
C PHE A 86 30.59 -12.81 19.24
N GLN A 87 30.14 -11.80 19.97
CA GLN A 87 30.69 -11.42 21.27
C GLN A 87 30.54 -12.54 22.30
N LEU A 88 29.38 -13.19 22.39
CA LEU A 88 29.14 -14.30 23.31
C LEU A 88 29.99 -15.52 22.96
N SER A 89 30.12 -15.83 21.68
CA SER A 89 30.97 -16.92 21.20
C SER A 89 32.44 -16.73 21.56
N GLU A 90 32.97 -15.50 21.41
CA GLU A 90 34.33 -15.15 21.87
C GLU A 90 34.51 -15.29 23.37
N GLN A 91 33.54 -14.83 24.16
CA GLN A 91 33.56 -14.95 25.61
C GLN A 91 33.58 -16.42 26.07
N ILE A 92 32.71 -17.25 25.50
CA ILE A 92 32.63 -18.69 25.76
C ILE A 92 33.98 -19.35 25.45
N SER A 93 34.51 -19.09 24.25
CA SER A 93 35.82 -19.62 23.82
C SER A 93 36.95 -19.19 24.75
N SER A 94 36.95 -17.92 25.19
CA SER A 94 37.94 -17.39 26.13
C SER A 94 37.87 -18.08 27.51
N TYR A 95 36.66 -18.23 28.08
CA TYR A 95 36.48 -18.93 29.34
C TYR A 95 36.91 -20.38 29.28
N GLN A 96 36.53 -21.09 28.22
CA GLN A 96 36.95 -22.48 28.02
C GLN A 96 38.47 -22.63 27.92
N LYS A 97 39.15 -21.72 27.24
CA LYS A 97 40.60 -21.70 27.11
C LYS A 97 41.27 -21.42 28.48
N GLN A 98 40.78 -20.45 29.24
CA GLN A 98 41.30 -20.11 30.55
C GLN A 98 41.13 -21.27 31.53
N ILE A 99 39.95 -21.89 31.59
CA ILE A 99 39.69 -23.06 32.41
C ILE A 99 40.68 -24.19 32.10
N LYS A 100 40.89 -24.49 30.81
CA LYS A 100 41.81 -25.54 30.35
C LYS A 100 43.24 -25.27 30.77
N GLU A 101 43.73 -24.04 30.68
CA GLU A 101 45.09 -23.69 31.09
C GLU A 101 45.28 -23.76 32.64
N LEU A 102 44.27 -23.30 33.41
CA LEU A 102 44.30 -23.42 34.86
C LEU A 102 44.24 -24.88 35.31
N GLN A 103 43.41 -25.71 34.69
CA GLN A 103 43.37 -27.16 34.96
C GLN A 103 44.71 -27.84 34.67
N LYS A 104 45.36 -27.47 33.57
CA LYS A 104 46.68 -27.97 33.20
C LYS A 104 47.75 -27.56 34.25
N THR A 105 47.66 -26.31 34.74
CA THR A 105 48.54 -25.82 35.80
C THR A 105 48.28 -26.54 37.11
N LEU A 106 47.05 -26.76 37.48
CA LEU A 106 46.64 -27.51 38.65
C LEU A 106 47.15 -28.94 38.65
N LYS A 107 47.09 -29.59 37.49
CA LYS A 107 47.63 -30.96 37.29
C LYS A 107 49.14 -31.02 37.46
N LYS A 108 49.88 -29.99 37.02
CA LYS A 108 51.36 -29.94 37.13
C LYS A 108 51.82 -29.72 38.58
N LEU A 109 51.02 -29.03 39.44
CA LEU A 109 51.37 -28.76 40.81
C LEU A 109 51.41 -30.00 41.74
N GLY A 110 50.85 -31.11 41.33
CA GLY A 110 50.82 -32.35 42.10
C GLY A 110 50.00 -32.20 43.41
N THR A 111 50.20 -33.16 44.36
CA THR A 111 49.44 -33.23 45.59
C THR A 111 50.27 -32.82 46.84
N ASP A 112 51.42 -32.19 46.69
CA ASP A 112 52.31 -31.82 47.76
C ASP A 112 51.69 -30.82 48.73
N LYS A 113 51.90 -31.04 50.05
CA LYS A 113 51.37 -30.15 51.11
C LYS A 113 51.84 -28.69 50.96
N ALA A 114 53.09 -28.48 50.47
CA ALA A 114 53.59 -27.15 50.16
C ALA A 114 52.81 -26.35 49.22
N ASN A 115 52.09 -27.01 48.28
CA ASN A 115 51.26 -26.38 47.22
C ASN A 115 49.77 -26.29 47.54
N ALA A 116 49.33 -26.71 48.73
CA ALA A 116 47.94 -26.79 49.14
C ALA A 116 47.21 -25.44 49.03
N GLY A 117 47.85 -24.33 49.44
CA GLY A 117 47.26 -22.97 49.30
C GLY A 117 47.08 -22.53 47.89
N LEU A 118 48.09 -22.75 47.05
CA LEU A 118 48.02 -22.40 45.61
C LEU A 118 46.98 -23.23 44.85
N ARG A 119 46.86 -24.52 45.16
CA ARG A 119 45.80 -25.39 44.58
C ARG A 119 44.42 -24.85 44.91
N LYS A 120 44.14 -24.52 46.17
CA LYS A 120 42.86 -23.95 46.62
C LYS A 120 42.51 -22.67 45.86
N THR A 121 43.51 -21.82 45.60
CA THR A 121 43.31 -20.58 44.83
C THR A 121 42.96 -20.89 43.38
N LEU A 122 43.68 -21.83 42.71
CA LEU A 122 43.41 -22.23 41.34
C LEU A 122 42.03 -22.90 41.19
N GLU A 123 41.68 -23.77 42.15
CA GLU A 123 40.36 -24.42 42.19
C GLU A 123 39.22 -23.39 42.30
N SER A 124 39.42 -22.37 43.16
CA SER A 124 38.47 -21.25 43.28
C SER A 124 38.35 -20.45 42.00
N GLN A 125 39.48 -20.13 41.33
CA GLN A 125 39.47 -19.44 40.03
C GLN A 125 38.76 -20.25 38.95
N ILE A 126 39.03 -21.54 38.86
CA ILE A 126 38.34 -22.45 37.94
C ILE A 126 36.82 -22.45 38.18
N SER A 127 36.40 -22.54 39.44
CA SER A 127 34.99 -22.50 39.84
C SER A 127 34.29 -21.19 39.44
N ILE A 128 34.98 -20.05 39.53
CA ILE A 128 34.48 -18.75 39.11
C ILE A 128 34.32 -18.74 37.58
N LEU A 129 35.37 -19.17 36.84
CA LEU A 129 35.31 -19.21 35.36
C LEU A 129 34.26 -20.17 34.86
N GLN A 130 34.04 -21.32 35.51
CA GLN A 130 32.98 -22.26 35.16
C GLN A 130 31.58 -21.63 35.35
N ARG A 131 31.36 -20.84 36.38
CA ARG A 131 30.10 -20.10 36.57
C ARG A 131 29.91 -19.02 35.50
N ASN A 132 30.99 -18.31 35.17
CA ASN A 132 30.94 -17.31 34.11
C ASN A 132 30.69 -17.95 32.72
N LEU A 133 31.30 -19.10 32.44
CA LEU A 133 31.05 -19.89 31.25
C LEU A 133 29.56 -20.31 31.15
N ALA A 134 29.04 -20.91 32.24
CA ALA A 134 27.64 -21.31 32.27
C ALA A 134 26.66 -20.13 32.08
N ALA A 135 27.01 -18.94 32.65
CA ALA A 135 26.21 -17.74 32.41
C ALA A 135 26.26 -17.26 30.95
N ALA A 136 27.44 -17.29 30.33
CA ALA A 136 27.62 -16.91 28.93
C ALA A 136 26.90 -17.89 27.99
N GLU A 137 26.98 -19.20 28.27
CA GLU A 137 26.23 -20.24 27.49
C GLU A 137 24.70 -20.12 27.70
N ALA A 138 24.23 -19.70 28.84
CA ALA A 138 22.83 -19.42 29.08
C ALA A 138 22.39 -18.16 28.30
N SER A 139 23.23 -17.12 28.30
CA SER A 139 22.95 -15.90 27.50
C SER A 139 22.93 -16.18 26.02
N TYR A 140 23.78 -17.07 25.53
CA TYR A 140 23.79 -17.48 24.11
C TYR A 140 22.49 -18.19 23.74
N ARG A 141 22.01 -19.12 24.56
CA ARG A 141 20.71 -19.81 24.33
C ARG A 141 19.52 -18.88 24.40
N ASN A 142 19.51 -17.94 25.35
CA ASN A 142 18.44 -16.95 25.45
C ASN A 142 18.41 -16.03 24.22
N LEU A 143 19.58 -15.73 23.62
CA LEU A 143 19.67 -14.94 22.40
C LEU A 143 19.10 -15.69 21.20
N ASP A 144 19.28 -17.01 21.14
CA ASP A 144 18.71 -17.92 20.14
C ASP A 144 17.17 -17.94 20.24
N ASP A 145 16.64 -18.11 21.46
CA ASP A 145 15.19 -18.04 21.73
C ASP A 145 14.61 -16.64 21.38
N ASP A 146 15.33 -15.55 21.68
CA ASP A 146 14.92 -14.17 21.38
C ASP A 146 14.92 -13.89 19.85
N GLU A 147 15.85 -14.49 19.08
CA GLU A 147 15.92 -14.40 17.63
C GLU A 147 14.74 -15.15 16.98
N ASP A 148 14.49 -16.41 17.41
CA ASP A 148 13.37 -17.22 16.93
C ASP A 148 12.02 -16.51 17.16
N ASP A 149 11.82 -15.94 18.36
CA ASP A 149 10.62 -15.14 18.68
C ASP A 149 10.50 -13.90 17.78
N ALA A 150 11.61 -13.22 17.46
CA ALA A 150 11.62 -12.04 16.60
C ALA A 150 11.32 -12.40 15.13
N GLU A 151 11.80 -13.53 14.64
CA GLU A 151 11.47 -14.04 13.30
C GLU A 151 9.98 -14.39 13.19
N GLU A 152 9.42 -15.09 14.18
CA GLU A 152 7.99 -15.41 14.22
C GLU A 152 7.11 -14.16 14.23
N ASP A 153 7.49 -13.15 15.01
CA ASP A 153 6.76 -11.88 15.08
C ASP A 153 6.90 -11.06 13.78
N GLN A 154 8.05 -11.13 13.11
CA GLN A 154 8.26 -10.56 11.79
C GLN A 154 7.34 -11.22 10.75
N GLU A 155 7.25 -12.55 10.71
CA GLU A 155 6.38 -13.29 9.81
C GLU A 155 4.91 -12.89 10.00
N LYS A 156 4.44 -12.82 11.25
CA LYS A 156 3.08 -12.35 11.58
C LYS A 156 2.83 -10.92 11.10
N THR A 157 3.82 -10.05 11.24
CA THR A 157 3.76 -8.64 10.81
C THR A 157 3.66 -8.55 9.28
N VAL A 158 4.45 -9.33 8.55
CA VAL A 158 4.41 -9.43 7.08
C VAL A 158 3.05 -9.93 6.62
N ASP A 159 2.53 -10.98 7.23
CA ASP A 159 1.22 -11.54 6.90
C ASP A 159 0.08 -10.55 7.15
N HIS A 160 0.12 -9.83 8.27
CA HIS A 160 -0.85 -8.79 8.57
C HIS A 160 -0.78 -7.65 7.53
N THR A 161 0.42 -7.20 7.20
CA THR A 161 0.65 -6.17 6.17
C THR A 161 0.13 -6.63 4.81
N ARG A 162 0.42 -7.87 4.41
CA ARG A 162 -0.07 -8.46 3.14
C ARG A 162 -1.59 -8.45 3.07
N ARG A 163 -2.28 -8.89 4.13
CA ARG A 163 -3.76 -8.88 4.19
C ARG A 163 -4.32 -7.46 4.13
N GLN A 164 -3.72 -6.50 4.82
CA GLN A 164 -4.15 -5.10 4.74
C GLN A 164 -4.01 -4.54 3.33
N MET A 165 -2.89 -4.81 2.65
CA MET A 165 -2.67 -4.33 1.29
C MET A 165 -3.59 -5.02 0.28
N GLN A 166 -3.92 -6.29 0.47
CA GLN A 166 -4.93 -7.00 -0.33
C GLN A 166 -6.32 -6.38 -0.16
N ASN A 167 -6.77 -6.15 1.07
CA ASN A 167 -8.05 -5.49 1.33
C ASN A 167 -8.12 -4.09 0.69
N ALA A 168 -7.05 -3.30 0.81
CA ALA A 168 -6.97 -1.99 0.17
C ALA A 168 -7.04 -2.08 -1.36
N ALA A 169 -6.45 -3.11 -1.97
CA ALA A 169 -6.54 -3.35 -3.40
C ALA A 169 -7.98 -3.73 -3.81
N ASP A 170 -8.67 -4.56 -3.02
CA ASP A 170 -10.07 -4.94 -3.25
C ASP A 170 -11.00 -3.72 -3.18
N GLU A 171 -10.79 -2.83 -2.21
CA GLU A 171 -11.55 -1.57 -2.09
C GLU A 171 -11.34 -0.66 -3.31
N ILE A 172 -10.10 -0.56 -3.81
CA ILE A 172 -9.81 0.22 -5.03
C ILE A 172 -10.51 -0.39 -6.24
N CYS A 173 -10.49 -1.73 -6.39
CA CYS A 173 -11.17 -2.43 -7.47
C CYS A 173 -12.68 -2.20 -7.41
N LEU A 174 -13.30 -2.38 -6.24
CA LEU A 174 -14.74 -2.12 -6.04
C LEU A 174 -15.12 -0.67 -6.34
N SER A 175 -14.28 0.29 -5.95
CA SER A 175 -14.47 1.71 -6.29
C SER A 175 -14.42 1.95 -7.80
N ALA A 176 -13.51 1.29 -8.51
CA ALA A 176 -13.40 1.38 -9.97
C ALA A 176 -14.62 0.77 -10.67
N GLU A 177 -15.13 -0.36 -10.19
CA GLU A 177 -16.37 -0.98 -10.70
C GLU A 177 -17.58 -0.06 -10.54
N ASN A 178 -17.74 0.54 -9.36
CA ASN A 178 -18.80 1.51 -9.12
C ASN A 178 -18.69 2.75 -10.03
N THR A 179 -17.46 3.22 -10.26
CA THR A 179 -17.19 4.33 -11.18
C THR A 179 -17.54 3.95 -12.61
N TYR A 180 -17.19 2.74 -13.04
CA TYR A 180 -17.51 2.21 -14.37
C TYR A 180 -19.02 2.13 -14.60
N ILE A 181 -19.77 1.55 -13.65
CA ILE A 181 -21.25 1.45 -13.73
C ILE A 181 -21.88 2.84 -13.78
N SER A 182 -21.42 3.76 -12.93
CA SER A 182 -21.90 5.15 -12.89
C SER A 182 -21.62 5.88 -14.21
N LEU A 183 -20.43 5.72 -14.77
CA LEU A 183 -20.05 6.31 -16.06
C LEU A 183 -20.97 5.81 -17.18
N ARG A 184 -21.29 4.52 -17.21
CA ARG A 184 -22.21 3.95 -18.19
C ARG A 184 -23.62 4.51 -18.03
N GLY A 185 -24.13 4.58 -16.81
CA GLY A 185 -25.44 5.18 -16.52
C GLY A 185 -25.52 6.63 -16.99
N MET A 186 -24.47 7.42 -16.73
CA MET A 186 -24.40 8.81 -17.18
C MET A 186 -24.32 8.92 -18.72
N LYS A 187 -23.53 8.09 -19.39
CA LYS A 187 -23.46 8.03 -20.86
C LYS A 187 -24.82 7.68 -21.47
N TYR A 188 -25.54 6.72 -20.86
CA TYR A 188 -26.89 6.38 -21.28
C TYR A 188 -27.84 7.57 -21.16
N THR A 189 -27.85 8.23 -19.98
CA THR A 189 -28.68 9.42 -19.71
C THR A 189 -28.35 10.56 -20.68
N LEU A 190 -27.06 10.79 -20.96
CA LEU A 190 -26.61 11.77 -21.96
C LEU A 190 -27.16 11.47 -23.37
N ASN A 191 -27.14 10.19 -23.77
CA ASN A 191 -27.72 9.76 -25.05
C ASN A 191 -29.24 9.99 -25.10
N GLN A 192 -29.96 9.70 -24.02
CA GLN A 192 -31.41 9.97 -23.93
C GLN A 192 -31.71 11.48 -24.01
N THR A 193 -30.92 12.30 -23.33
CA THR A 193 -31.04 13.76 -23.40
C THR A 193 -30.79 14.28 -24.81
N ASN A 194 -29.77 13.75 -25.50
CA ASN A 194 -29.52 14.08 -26.91
C ASN A 194 -30.70 13.74 -27.81
N ARG A 195 -31.31 12.55 -27.63
CA ARG A 195 -32.54 12.14 -28.40
C ARG A 195 -33.70 13.05 -28.09
N SER A 196 -33.89 13.46 -26.82
CA SER A 196 -34.93 14.40 -26.40
C SER A 196 -34.75 15.77 -27.07
N ILE A 197 -33.53 16.30 -27.12
CA ILE A 197 -33.22 17.57 -27.79
C ILE A 197 -33.57 17.45 -29.31
N GLN A 198 -33.18 16.38 -29.96
CA GLN A 198 -33.51 16.14 -31.38
C GLN A 198 -35.04 16.07 -31.64
N GLN A 199 -35.78 15.49 -30.68
CA GLN A 199 -37.25 15.46 -30.75
C GLN A 199 -37.84 16.85 -30.60
N LEU A 200 -37.37 17.63 -29.63
CA LEU A 200 -37.78 19.03 -29.43
C LEU A 200 -37.45 19.88 -30.64
N ASP A 201 -36.29 19.70 -31.28
CA ASP A 201 -35.92 20.41 -32.50
C ASP A 201 -36.93 20.14 -33.65
N ARG A 202 -37.34 18.88 -33.83
CA ARG A 202 -38.35 18.48 -34.82
C ARG A 202 -39.71 19.10 -34.51
N ASN A 203 -40.15 19.07 -33.23
CA ASN A 203 -41.42 19.64 -32.79
C ASN A 203 -41.41 21.16 -32.97
N ILE A 204 -40.33 21.86 -32.62
CA ILE A 204 -40.17 23.29 -32.81
C ILE A 204 -40.31 23.65 -34.29
N ALA A 205 -39.62 22.91 -35.18
CA ALA A 205 -39.72 23.15 -36.64
C ALA A 205 -41.13 22.98 -37.17
N THR A 206 -41.87 22.00 -36.67
CA THR A 206 -43.28 21.76 -37.05
C THR A 206 -44.19 22.90 -36.54
N VAL A 207 -44.08 23.24 -35.25
CA VAL A 207 -44.88 24.30 -34.65
C VAL A 207 -44.55 25.67 -35.26
N GLN A 208 -43.31 25.95 -35.63
CA GLN A 208 -42.94 27.17 -36.37
C GLN A 208 -43.70 27.32 -37.67
N LYS A 209 -43.89 26.22 -38.47
CA LYS A 209 -44.67 26.22 -39.68
C LYS A 209 -46.17 26.47 -39.39
N GLN A 210 -46.71 25.84 -38.32
CA GLN A 210 -48.12 26.03 -37.90
C GLN A 210 -48.40 27.44 -37.45
N VAL A 211 -47.48 28.08 -36.70
CA VAL A 211 -47.57 29.48 -36.27
C VAL A 211 -47.59 30.40 -37.51
N LYS A 212 -46.71 30.18 -38.49
CA LYS A 212 -46.70 30.97 -39.74
C LYS A 212 -48.01 30.85 -40.54
N LEU A 213 -48.70 29.73 -40.45
CA LEU A 213 -49.99 29.47 -41.09
C LEU A 213 -51.18 29.95 -40.22
N GLY A 214 -50.95 30.51 -39.03
CA GLY A 214 -52.00 30.94 -38.10
C GLY A 214 -52.72 29.78 -37.42
N MET A 215 -52.23 28.56 -37.49
CA MET A 215 -52.88 27.34 -36.99
C MET A 215 -52.60 27.07 -35.49
N THR A 216 -51.59 27.73 -34.92
CA THR A 216 -51.27 27.60 -33.49
C THR A 216 -50.70 28.91 -32.92
N GLY A 217 -50.74 29.07 -31.60
CA GLY A 217 -50.30 30.28 -30.92
C GLY A 217 -48.75 30.32 -30.71
N VAL A 218 -48.19 31.52 -30.72
CA VAL A 218 -46.75 31.76 -30.49
C VAL A 218 -46.30 31.26 -29.09
N ASN A 219 -47.19 31.20 -28.12
CA ASN A 219 -46.84 30.71 -26.76
C ASN A 219 -46.45 29.25 -26.74
N THR A 220 -47.07 28.42 -27.59
CA THR A 220 -46.67 26.99 -27.74
C THR A 220 -45.23 26.87 -28.26
N LEU A 221 -44.87 27.71 -29.23
CA LEU A 221 -43.48 27.75 -29.71
C LEU A 221 -42.50 28.19 -28.63
N LYS A 222 -42.80 29.23 -27.91
CA LYS A 222 -41.94 29.69 -26.79
C LYS A 222 -41.75 28.64 -25.69
N SER A 223 -42.85 27.91 -25.35
CA SER A 223 -42.76 26.80 -24.36
C SER A 223 -41.86 25.67 -24.84
N LEU A 224 -41.91 25.25 -26.09
CA LEU A 224 -41.01 24.25 -26.64
C LEU A 224 -39.57 24.71 -26.71
N GLN A 225 -39.31 25.97 -27.02
CA GLN A 225 -38.00 26.59 -27.01
C GLN A 225 -37.41 26.59 -25.59
N ALA A 226 -38.17 26.98 -24.57
CA ALA A 226 -37.72 26.93 -23.16
C ALA A 226 -37.41 25.51 -22.70
N GLN A 227 -38.23 24.52 -23.08
CA GLN A 227 -37.94 23.10 -22.78
C GLN A 227 -36.64 22.65 -23.46
N ARG A 228 -36.40 23.05 -24.72
CA ARG A 228 -35.14 22.74 -25.41
C ARG A 228 -33.92 23.36 -24.71
N GLU A 229 -34.00 24.63 -24.29
CA GLU A 229 -32.92 25.31 -23.59
C GLU A 229 -32.60 24.60 -22.25
N SER A 230 -33.63 24.20 -21.49
CA SER A 230 -33.45 23.39 -20.28
C SER A 230 -32.78 22.04 -20.55
N ALA A 231 -33.18 21.34 -21.64
CA ALA A 231 -32.56 20.08 -22.02
C ALA A 231 -31.09 20.27 -22.46
N VAL A 232 -30.76 21.38 -23.12
CA VAL A 232 -29.38 21.71 -23.51
C VAL A 232 -28.52 22.01 -22.28
N ALA A 233 -29.05 22.75 -21.30
CA ALA A 233 -28.36 22.99 -20.03
C ALA A 233 -28.10 21.70 -19.27
N SER A 234 -29.10 20.80 -19.20
CA SER A 234 -28.95 19.46 -18.62
C SER A 234 -27.89 18.63 -19.34
N LYS A 235 -27.85 18.66 -20.67
CA LYS A 235 -26.80 18.00 -21.48
C LYS A 235 -25.42 18.49 -21.10
N ALA A 236 -25.21 19.81 -20.98
CA ALA A 236 -23.92 20.39 -20.61
C ALA A 236 -23.46 19.88 -19.23
N SER A 237 -24.33 19.87 -18.23
CA SER A 237 -24.03 19.32 -16.90
C SER A 237 -23.67 17.82 -16.96
N LEU A 238 -24.44 17.01 -17.69
CA LEU A 238 -24.17 15.59 -17.86
C LEU A 238 -22.83 15.34 -18.59
N THR A 239 -22.47 16.17 -19.56
CA THR A 239 -21.18 16.06 -20.25
C THR A 239 -20.02 16.25 -19.29
N THR A 240 -20.07 17.29 -18.45
CA THR A 240 -19.04 17.53 -17.41
C THR A 240 -18.95 16.37 -16.42
N GLN A 241 -20.08 15.77 -16.02
CA GLN A 241 -20.08 14.63 -15.11
C GLN A 241 -19.47 13.38 -15.77
N VAL A 242 -19.77 13.12 -17.05
CA VAL A 242 -19.18 12.02 -17.82
C VAL A 242 -17.66 12.20 -17.93
N GLU A 243 -17.19 13.41 -18.21
CA GLU A 243 -15.76 13.73 -18.26
C GLU A 243 -15.08 13.50 -16.91
N ALA A 244 -15.68 13.96 -15.80
CA ALA A 244 -15.17 13.76 -14.46
C ALA A 244 -15.07 12.27 -14.10
N LEU A 245 -16.11 11.48 -14.35
CA LEU A 245 -16.11 10.03 -14.10
C LEU A 245 -15.11 9.30 -15.00
N THR A 246 -14.95 9.73 -16.26
CA THR A 246 -13.95 9.17 -17.18
C THR A 246 -12.52 9.40 -16.65
N ASN A 247 -12.24 10.62 -16.17
CA ASN A 247 -10.95 10.93 -15.56
C ASN A 247 -10.69 10.15 -14.28
N THR A 248 -11.71 10.00 -13.42
CA THR A 248 -11.61 9.19 -12.20
C THR A 248 -11.28 7.74 -12.55
N LEU A 249 -12.00 7.15 -13.49
CA LEU A 249 -11.77 5.77 -13.93
C LEU A 249 -10.39 5.61 -14.57
N ALA A 250 -9.92 6.60 -15.34
CA ALA A 250 -8.57 6.59 -15.91
C ALA A 250 -7.51 6.50 -14.82
N ILE A 251 -7.60 7.34 -13.79
CA ILE A 251 -6.67 7.33 -12.65
C ILE A 251 -6.71 6.00 -11.91
N GLN A 252 -7.91 5.46 -11.66
CA GLN A 252 -8.07 4.15 -10.99
C GLN A 252 -7.43 3.01 -11.80
N CYS A 253 -7.50 3.09 -13.12
CA CYS A 253 -6.83 2.14 -14.04
C CYS A 253 -5.33 2.45 -14.27
N GLY A 254 -4.74 3.42 -13.58
CA GLY A 254 -3.32 3.77 -13.71
C GLY A 254 -2.96 4.60 -14.94
N TYR A 255 -3.96 5.17 -15.62
CA TYR A 255 -3.75 6.09 -16.75
C TYR A 255 -3.72 7.56 -16.27
N THR A 256 -3.24 8.44 -17.15
CA THR A 256 -3.26 9.89 -16.90
C THR A 256 -4.66 10.49 -17.11
N THR A 257 -4.92 11.63 -16.46
CA THR A 257 -6.11 12.44 -16.73
C THR A 257 -6.18 12.83 -18.23
N GLY A 258 -7.40 12.86 -18.78
CA GLY A 258 -7.61 13.13 -20.21
C GLY A 258 -7.49 11.91 -21.11
N THR A 259 -7.15 10.73 -20.57
CA THR A 259 -7.21 9.48 -21.33
C THR A 259 -8.65 9.18 -21.72
N GLN A 260 -8.90 8.98 -23.01
CA GLN A 260 -10.21 8.59 -23.51
C GLN A 260 -10.46 7.11 -23.19
N ILE A 261 -11.55 6.85 -22.45
CA ILE A 261 -11.98 5.49 -22.12
C ILE A 261 -13.30 5.18 -22.85
N GLU A 262 -13.26 4.17 -23.71
CA GLU A 262 -14.43 3.57 -24.29
C GLU A 262 -14.87 2.39 -23.41
N THR A 263 -16.08 2.51 -22.84
CA THR A 263 -16.69 1.42 -22.07
C THR A 263 -17.53 0.56 -23.02
N SER A 264 -17.32 -0.75 -23.01
CA SER A 264 -18.18 -1.68 -23.77
C SER A 264 -19.53 -1.88 -23.08
N ASP A 265 -20.48 -2.45 -23.81
CA ASP A 265 -21.75 -2.90 -23.22
C ASP A 265 -21.52 -4.09 -22.28
N LEU A 266 -22.27 -4.15 -21.16
CA LEU A 266 -22.29 -5.28 -20.23
C LEU A 266 -22.90 -6.49 -20.90
#